data_b26d2d16300911ab0eeb7fd0327bad79
#
_entry.id   b26d2d16300911ab0eeb7fd0327bad79
#
_cell.length_a   1.000
_cell.length_b   1.000
_cell.length_c   1.000
_cell.angle_alpha   90.00
_cell.angle_beta   90.00
_cell.angle_gamma   90.00
#
_symmetry.space_group_name_H-M   'P 1'
#
loop_
_entity.id
_entity.type
_entity.pdbx_description
1 polymer ?
#
loop_
_entity_poly.entity_id
_entity_poly.type
_entity_poly.pdbx_seq_one_letter_code
_entity_poly.pdbx_strand_id
1 'polypeptide(L)'
;MITIDIHTLRQATIDDASACALIVDDWIEKTVEMPRLFDKHKLTEMIRNALPLREVWIIGQPINGYISYNPELLQVSALYVNKRGKGLGMMLLDRLKSDHKYLQLWSHEFNNSAHNFYRREGFQFKNRKE
;
A
#
# COMPACT_ATOMS: atom_id res chain seq x y z
N MET A 1 -13.65 9.05 -22.50
CA MET A 1 -14.10 9.31 -21.12
C MET A 1 -13.28 8.47 -20.15
N ILE A 2 -12.73 9.08 -19.13
CA ILE A 2 -11.99 8.37 -18.10
C ILE A 2 -12.87 8.32 -16.86
N THR A 3 -13.12 7.14 -16.38
CA THR A 3 -13.96 6.96 -15.18
C THR A 3 -13.25 6.06 -14.18
N ILE A 4 -13.50 6.31 -12.91
CA ILE A 4 -13.12 5.40 -11.83
C ILE A 4 -14.41 4.85 -11.23
N ASP A 5 -14.49 3.53 -11.18
CA ASP A 5 -15.60 2.87 -10.52
C ASP A 5 -15.22 2.67 -9.05
N ILE A 6 -15.82 3.45 -8.17
CA ILE A 6 -15.54 3.34 -6.72
C ILE A 6 -16.00 2.01 -6.13
N HIS A 7 -16.85 1.27 -6.84
CA HIS A 7 -17.24 -0.07 -6.39
C HIS A 7 -16.09 -1.07 -6.48
N THR A 8 -14.99 -0.71 -7.15
CA THR A 8 -13.79 -1.54 -7.18
C THR A 8 -12.94 -1.41 -5.91
N LEU A 9 -13.25 -0.48 -5.01
CA LEU A 9 -12.58 -0.37 -3.71
C LEU A 9 -13.28 -1.30 -2.73
N ARG A 10 -12.58 -2.34 -2.28
CA ARG A 10 -13.15 -3.35 -1.38
C ARG A 10 -12.11 -3.93 -0.45
N GLN A 11 -12.56 -4.62 0.59
CA GLN A 11 -11.66 -5.37 1.45
C GLN A 11 -11.03 -6.53 0.68
N ALA A 12 -9.76 -6.79 0.95
CA ALA A 12 -9.04 -7.90 0.37
C ALA A 12 -9.43 -9.22 1.06
N THR A 13 -9.36 -10.30 0.28
CA THR A 13 -9.47 -11.66 0.79
C THR A 13 -8.15 -12.39 0.53
N ILE A 14 -8.03 -13.61 1.06
CA ILE A 14 -6.84 -14.45 0.85
C ILE A 14 -6.57 -14.64 -0.65
N ASP A 15 -7.61 -14.71 -1.46
CA ASP A 15 -7.47 -14.90 -2.90
C ASP A 15 -6.79 -13.72 -3.61
N ASP A 16 -6.75 -12.56 -2.96
CA ASP A 16 -6.11 -11.36 -3.52
C ASP A 16 -4.61 -11.29 -3.27
N ALA A 17 -4.05 -12.18 -2.46
CA ALA A 17 -2.64 -12.13 -2.06
C ALA A 17 -1.69 -12.15 -3.24
N SER A 18 -1.96 -12.98 -4.24
CA SER A 18 -1.13 -13.10 -5.43
C SER A 18 -1.09 -11.80 -6.23
N ALA A 19 -2.24 -11.15 -6.42
CA ALA A 19 -2.30 -9.89 -7.16
C ALA A 19 -1.58 -8.76 -6.41
N CYS A 20 -1.73 -8.70 -5.08
CA CYS A 20 -1.00 -7.73 -4.27
C CYS A 20 0.51 -7.96 -4.34
N ALA A 21 0.94 -9.21 -4.27
CA ALA A 21 2.35 -9.56 -4.37
C ALA A 21 2.95 -9.15 -5.71
N LEU A 22 2.18 -9.27 -6.79
CA LEU A 22 2.63 -8.86 -8.12
C LEU A 22 2.94 -7.36 -8.16
N ILE A 23 2.12 -6.55 -7.52
CA ILE A 23 2.33 -5.10 -7.45
C ILE A 23 3.62 -4.77 -6.67
N VAL A 24 3.84 -5.43 -5.54
CA VAL A 24 5.07 -5.24 -4.74
C VAL A 24 6.30 -5.70 -5.52
N ASP A 25 6.22 -6.85 -6.15
CA ASP A 25 7.30 -7.42 -6.95
C ASP A 25 7.71 -6.47 -8.08
N ASP A 26 6.72 -5.92 -8.77
CA ASP A 26 6.97 -4.96 -9.86
C ASP A 26 7.64 -3.68 -9.33
N TRP A 27 7.21 -3.19 -8.16
CA TRP A 27 7.84 -2.02 -7.54
C TRP A 27 9.30 -2.30 -7.18
N ILE A 28 9.60 -3.47 -6.63
CA ILE A 28 10.98 -3.86 -6.30
C ILE A 28 11.83 -3.92 -7.55
N GLU A 29 11.32 -4.53 -8.63
CA GLU A 29 12.04 -4.62 -9.90
C GLU A 29 12.39 -3.26 -10.49
N LYS A 30 11.51 -2.28 -10.32
CA LYS A 30 11.66 -0.94 -10.90
C LYS A 30 12.40 0.03 -9.99
N THR A 31 12.75 -0.39 -8.77
CA THR A 31 13.37 0.49 -7.77
C THR A 31 14.79 0.05 -7.51
N VAL A 32 15.74 0.77 -8.08
CA VAL A 32 17.19 0.41 -8.05
C VAL A 32 17.69 0.30 -6.60
N GLU A 33 17.23 1.17 -5.72
CA GLU A 33 17.69 1.24 -4.33
C GLU A 33 17.19 0.10 -3.45
N MET A 34 16.16 -0.65 -3.91
CA MET A 34 15.60 -1.73 -3.11
C MET A 34 16.30 -3.04 -3.42
N PRO A 35 16.91 -3.69 -2.41
CA PRO A 35 17.41 -5.03 -2.60
C PRO A 35 16.27 -6.03 -2.73
N ARG A 36 16.45 -7.03 -3.58
CA ARG A 36 15.48 -8.12 -3.67
C ARG A 36 15.81 -9.16 -2.60
N LEU A 37 15.02 -9.17 -1.54
CA LEU A 37 15.18 -10.13 -0.44
C LEU A 37 14.31 -11.38 -0.62
N PHE A 38 13.16 -11.23 -1.32
CA PHE A 38 12.19 -12.31 -1.50
C PHE A 38 11.70 -12.33 -2.94
N ASP A 39 11.47 -13.52 -3.48
CA ASP A 39 10.83 -13.65 -4.79
C ASP A 39 9.31 -13.46 -4.68
N LYS A 40 8.65 -13.42 -5.84
CA LYS A 40 7.20 -13.20 -5.91
C LYS A 40 6.41 -14.26 -5.14
N HIS A 41 6.86 -15.50 -5.18
CA HIS A 41 6.19 -16.60 -4.47
C HIS A 41 6.23 -16.38 -2.96
N LYS A 42 7.40 -15.98 -2.44
CA LYS A 42 7.56 -15.70 -1.02
C LYS A 42 6.75 -14.47 -0.60
N LEU A 43 6.73 -13.42 -1.44
CA LEU A 43 5.91 -12.24 -1.18
C LEU A 43 4.43 -12.60 -1.10
N THR A 44 3.94 -13.45 -1.99
CA THR A 44 2.55 -13.92 -1.97
C THR A 44 2.23 -14.63 -0.66
N GLU A 45 3.12 -15.52 -0.23
CA GLU A 45 2.95 -16.25 1.02
C GLU A 45 2.93 -15.31 2.23
N MET A 46 3.84 -14.33 2.27
CA MET A 46 3.89 -13.35 3.36
C MET A 46 2.61 -12.51 3.42
N ILE A 47 2.11 -12.06 2.29
CA ILE A 47 0.89 -11.27 2.23
C ILE A 47 -0.31 -12.12 2.65
N ARG A 48 -0.39 -13.35 2.15
CA ARG A 48 -1.49 -14.26 2.52
C ARG A 48 -1.54 -14.49 4.02
N ASN A 49 -0.39 -14.70 4.65
CA ASN A 49 -0.30 -14.93 6.09
C ASN A 49 -0.64 -13.69 6.91
N ALA A 50 -0.37 -12.50 6.38
CA ALA A 50 -0.66 -11.25 7.08
C ALA A 50 -2.12 -10.83 6.97
N LEU A 51 -2.81 -11.21 5.90
CA LEU A 51 -4.18 -10.74 5.63
C LEU A 51 -5.15 -10.90 6.82
N PRO A 52 -5.19 -12.05 7.51
CA PRO A 52 -6.11 -12.20 8.65
C PRO A 52 -5.79 -11.28 9.83
N LEU A 53 -4.55 -10.76 9.89
CA LEU A 53 -4.06 -9.94 11.00
C LEU A 53 -4.07 -8.45 10.68
N ARG A 54 -4.51 -8.07 9.49
CA ARG A 54 -4.46 -6.70 9.00
C ARG A 54 -5.82 -6.26 8.47
N GLU A 55 -6.01 -4.95 8.38
CA GLU A 55 -7.09 -4.37 7.59
C GLU A 55 -6.51 -4.04 6.22
N VAL A 56 -6.98 -4.72 5.17
CA VAL A 56 -6.41 -4.57 3.83
C VAL A 56 -7.51 -4.20 2.85
N TRP A 57 -7.30 -3.11 2.12
CA TRP A 57 -8.19 -2.65 1.07
C TRP A 57 -7.48 -2.71 -0.27
N ILE A 58 -8.22 -3.09 -1.30
CA ILE A 58 -7.72 -3.14 -2.67
C ILE A 58 -8.58 -2.25 -3.55
N ILE A 59 -8.00 -1.81 -4.65
CA ILE A 59 -8.68 -0.95 -5.61
C ILE A 59 -8.36 -1.40 -7.03
N GLY A 60 -9.39 -1.40 -7.86
CA GLY A 60 -9.25 -1.73 -9.28
C GLY A 60 -9.67 -3.15 -9.62
N GLN A 61 -10.00 -3.34 -10.92
CA GLN A 61 -10.29 -4.63 -11.48
C GLN A 61 -9.74 -4.66 -12.91
N PRO A 62 -8.62 -5.36 -13.15
CA PRO A 62 -7.80 -6.06 -12.14
C PRO A 62 -7.24 -5.13 -11.08
N ILE A 63 -6.73 -5.69 -9.98
CA ILE A 63 -6.25 -4.91 -8.85
C ILE A 63 -5.09 -4.02 -9.28
N ASN A 64 -5.22 -2.71 -9.00
CA ASN A 64 -4.23 -1.69 -9.34
C ASN A 64 -3.48 -1.14 -8.12
N GLY A 65 -3.92 -1.47 -6.93
CA GLY A 65 -3.27 -1.01 -5.71
C GLY A 65 -3.88 -1.63 -4.47
N TYR A 66 -3.14 -1.54 -3.37
CA TYR A 66 -3.66 -1.97 -2.08
C TYR A 66 -3.00 -1.22 -0.96
N ILE A 67 -3.69 -1.19 0.20
CA ILE A 67 -3.17 -0.63 1.44
C ILE A 67 -3.40 -1.65 2.55
N SER A 68 -2.39 -1.82 3.40
CA SER A 68 -2.46 -2.73 4.55
C SER A 68 -2.21 -1.96 5.83
N TYR A 69 -3.11 -2.11 6.79
CA TYR A 69 -3.06 -1.42 8.06
C TYR A 69 -2.91 -2.43 9.19
N ASN A 70 -1.92 -2.18 10.07
CA ASN A 70 -1.69 -3.00 11.25
C ASN A 70 -2.38 -2.35 12.45
N PRO A 71 -3.49 -2.92 12.95
CA PRO A 71 -4.25 -2.30 14.02
C PRO A 71 -3.53 -2.30 15.37
N GLU A 72 -2.59 -3.22 15.59
CA GLU A 72 -1.83 -3.24 16.84
C GLU A 72 -0.86 -2.07 16.94
N LEU A 73 -0.26 -1.67 15.81
CA LEU A 73 0.73 -0.59 15.76
C LEU A 73 0.13 0.73 15.27
N LEU A 74 -1.15 0.74 14.89
CA LEU A 74 -1.79 1.90 14.23
C LEU A 74 -1.00 2.35 13.01
N GLN A 75 -0.49 1.40 12.26
CA GLN A 75 0.52 1.65 11.22
C GLN A 75 0.06 1.17 9.85
N VAL A 76 0.23 2.04 8.86
CA VAL A 76 0.13 1.64 7.46
C VAL A 76 1.39 0.84 7.14
N SER A 77 1.22 -0.47 6.97
CA SER A 77 2.32 -1.40 6.74
C SER A 77 2.70 -1.51 5.27
N ALA A 78 1.77 -1.20 4.38
CA ALA A 78 2.00 -1.24 2.94
C ALA A 78 1.03 -0.30 2.24
N LEU A 79 1.53 0.40 1.23
CA LEU A 79 0.70 1.17 0.31
C LEU A 79 1.41 1.14 -1.04
N TYR A 80 0.85 0.40 -1.97
CA TYR A 80 1.42 0.23 -3.31
C TYR A 80 0.35 0.42 -4.36
N VAL A 81 0.69 1.16 -5.41
CA VAL A 81 -0.15 1.31 -6.59
C VAL A 81 0.71 1.11 -7.83
N ASN A 82 0.13 0.49 -8.87
CA ASN A 82 0.87 0.24 -10.11
C ASN A 82 0.64 1.33 -11.17
N LYS A 83 -0.27 2.29 -10.91
CA LYS A 83 -0.55 3.40 -11.81
C LYS A 83 -0.48 4.70 -11.03
N ARG A 84 0.57 5.49 -11.26
CA ARG A 84 0.75 6.79 -10.62
C ARG A 84 -0.11 7.86 -11.30
N GLY A 85 -0.40 8.92 -10.55
CA GLY A 85 -1.11 10.08 -11.08
C GLY A 85 -2.60 9.87 -11.31
N LYS A 86 -3.17 8.79 -10.78
CA LYS A 86 -4.60 8.47 -10.93
C LYS A 86 -5.38 8.65 -9.61
N GLY A 87 -4.72 9.09 -8.55
CA GLY A 87 -5.36 9.28 -7.25
C GLY A 87 -5.66 8.00 -6.49
N LEU A 88 -5.12 6.86 -6.92
CA LEU A 88 -5.41 5.57 -6.29
C LEU A 88 -4.87 5.50 -4.86
N GLY A 89 -3.64 5.99 -4.64
CA GLY A 89 -3.05 6.02 -3.31
C GLY A 89 -3.85 6.87 -2.34
N MET A 90 -4.32 8.04 -2.80
CA MET A 90 -5.16 8.92 -2.01
C MET A 90 -6.48 8.24 -1.64
N MET A 91 -7.11 7.55 -2.59
CA MET A 91 -8.37 6.86 -2.36
C MET A 91 -8.23 5.75 -1.32
N LEU A 92 -7.15 4.96 -1.42
CA LEU A 92 -6.85 3.92 -0.44
C LEU A 92 -6.60 4.51 0.95
N LEU A 93 -5.81 5.57 1.01
CA LEU A 93 -5.48 6.21 2.27
C LEU A 93 -6.71 6.86 2.90
N ASP A 94 -7.56 7.51 2.08
CA ASP A 94 -8.81 8.11 2.55
C ASP A 94 -9.75 7.06 3.15
N ARG A 95 -9.72 5.83 2.63
CA ARG A 95 -10.52 4.75 3.21
C ARG A 95 -10.12 4.47 4.65
N LEU A 96 -8.82 4.47 4.94
CA LEU A 96 -8.34 4.30 6.31
C LEU A 96 -8.65 5.54 7.16
N LYS A 97 -8.44 6.72 6.61
CA LYS A 97 -8.69 7.97 7.35
C LYS A 97 -10.14 8.09 7.81
N SER A 98 -11.08 7.52 7.06
CA SER A 98 -12.49 7.58 7.43
C SER A 98 -12.82 6.80 8.69
N ASP A 99 -12.03 5.78 9.02
CA ASP A 99 -12.27 4.90 10.16
C ASP A 99 -11.27 5.08 11.30
N HIS A 100 -10.17 5.78 11.07
CA HIS A 100 -9.07 5.88 12.04
C HIS A 100 -8.68 7.32 12.28
N LYS A 101 -8.47 7.68 13.54
CA LYS A 101 -8.08 9.04 13.93
C LYS A 101 -6.57 9.25 13.91
N TYR A 102 -5.81 8.17 13.92
CA TYR A 102 -4.35 8.22 13.95
C TYR A 102 -3.79 7.15 13.01
N LEU A 103 -2.85 7.57 12.18
CA LEU A 103 -2.12 6.67 11.28
C LEU A 103 -0.65 7.05 11.32
N GLN A 104 0.22 6.06 11.33
CA GLN A 104 1.66 6.26 11.19
C GLN A 104 2.21 5.31 10.15
N LEU A 105 3.39 5.62 9.62
CA LEU A 105 4.06 4.75 8.67
C LEU A 105 5.55 5.04 8.66
N TRP A 106 6.31 4.10 8.13
CA TRP A 106 7.73 4.25 7.83
C TRP A 106 7.93 4.26 6.33
N SER A 107 8.79 5.12 5.84
CA SER A 107 9.10 5.23 4.42
C SER A 107 10.63 5.28 4.26
N HIS A 108 11.13 4.71 3.16
CA HIS A 108 12.55 4.76 2.85
C HIS A 108 12.98 6.19 2.55
N GLU A 109 14.15 6.60 3.05
CA GLU A 109 14.65 7.95 2.85
C GLU A 109 14.83 8.31 1.38
N PHE A 110 15.18 7.34 0.53
CA PHE A 110 15.37 7.60 -0.90
C PHE A 110 14.07 7.87 -1.66
N ASN A 111 12.92 7.54 -1.09
CA ASN A 111 11.64 7.61 -1.80
C ASN A 111 10.99 8.99 -1.68
N ASN A 112 11.57 9.98 -2.40
CA ASN A 112 11.14 11.36 -2.33
C ASN A 112 9.71 11.58 -2.83
N SER A 113 9.28 10.83 -3.86
CA SER A 113 7.91 10.99 -4.36
C SER A 113 6.88 10.53 -3.34
N ALA A 114 7.18 9.47 -2.59
CA ALA A 114 6.33 9.02 -1.50
C ALA A 114 6.29 10.06 -0.38
N HIS A 115 7.44 10.66 -0.02
CA HIS A 115 7.50 11.70 1.01
C HIS A 115 6.61 12.89 0.64
N ASN A 116 6.65 13.34 -0.60
CA ASN A 116 5.82 14.44 -1.07
C ASN A 116 4.33 14.08 -1.01
N PHE A 117 4.00 12.87 -1.41
CA PHE A 117 2.63 12.36 -1.33
C PHE A 117 2.13 12.37 0.12
N TYR A 118 2.91 11.82 1.06
CA TYR A 118 2.49 11.75 2.46
C TYR A 118 2.33 13.13 3.09
N ARG A 119 3.21 14.09 2.73
CA ARG A 119 3.05 15.48 3.20
C ARG A 119 1.73 16.09 2.71
N ARG A 120 1.40 15.89 1.44
CA ARG A 120 0.12 16.40 0.90
C ARG A 120 -1.07 15.76 1.59
N GLU A 121 -0.92 14.51 2.04
CA GLU A 121 -1.98 13.79 2.73
C GLU A 121 -2.07 14.10 4.23
N GLY A 122 -1.24 14.98 4.73
CA GLY A 122 -1.30 15.46 6.10
C GLY A 122 -0.36 14.81 7.08
N PHE A 123 0.53 13.93 6.62
CA PHE A 123 1.51 13.30 7.51
C PHE A 123 2.61 14.28 7.89
N GLN A 124 3.03 14.22 9.14
CA GLN A 124 4.16 14.98 9.66
C GLN A 124 5.34 14.04 9.88
N PHE A 125 6.51 14.47 9.45
CA PHE A 125 7.73 13.68 9.63
C PHE A 125 8.31 13.99 11.00
N LYS A 126 8.39 12.96 11.86
CA LYS A 126 8.81 13.15 13.24
C LYS A 126 10.14 12.50 13.57
N ASN A 127 10.38 11.27 13.10
CA ASN A 127 11.55 10.50 13.47
C ASN A 127 12.15 9.84 12.26
N ARG A 128 13.46 9.56 12.35
CA ARG A 128 14.14 8.70 11.38
C ARG A 128 14.42 7.38 12.05
N LYS A 129 14.23 6.31 11.30
CA LYS A 129 14.60 4.97 11.74
C LYS A 129 16.07 4.77 11.43
N GLU A 130 16.85 4.51 12.44
CA GLU A 130 18.28 4.23 12.33
C GLU A 130 18.56 2.75 12.08
#